data_4db2b6acf05d1902e5a3679d64917542
#
_entry.id   4db2b6acf05d1902e5a3679d64917542
#
_cell.length_a   1.000
_cell.length_b   1.000
_cell.length_c   1.000
_cell.angle_alpha   90.00
_cell.angle_beta   90.00
_cell.angle_gamma   90.00
#
_symmetry.space_group_name_H-M   'P 1'
#
loop_
_entity.id
_entity.type
_entity.pdbx_description
1 polymer ?
#
loop_
_entity_poly.entity_id
_entity_poly.type
_entity_poly.pdbx_seq_one_letter_code
_entity_poly.pdbx_strand_id
1 'polypeptide(L)'
;EIANVPRSRSYDILQSLAEKGFVIAQPAKPLRYVAIPPGEALERAKKKLEEDMKITVQRIDELKTSSVMKELSSVHSTGMSMITPEEMVGALKGKALVTQQMGSMFKTANKKINIITTGDGLNDIFENHYNDIKKATERGVRVQIAVSGSEKSSDAVKALDNLNLAEVRMLNAKEVPVAGRFAVVDGKELVFSLTDMKVHNTQDMAFWSKSEHAAGNVME
;
A
#
# COMPACT_ATOMS: atom_id res chain seq x y z
N GLU A 1 2.15 -23.51 -36.70
CA GLU A 1 0.79 -23.95 -37.07
C GLU A 1 -0.03 -24.41 -35.85
N ILE A 2 0.52 -25.24 -34.95
CA ILE A 2 -0.20 -25.72 -33.75
C ILE A 2 -0.57 -24.56 -32.78
N ALA A 3 0.28 -23.53 -32.67
CA ALA A 3 0.05 -22.38 -31.79
C ALA A 3 -0.73 -21.23 -32.43
N ASN A 4 -1.23 -21.39 -33.65
CA ASN A 4 -1.97 -20.36 -34.40
C ASN A 4 -1.23 -19.01 -34.55
N VAL A 5 0.10 -19.05 -34.57
CA VAL A 5 0.96 -17.88 -34.73
C VAL A 5 1.35 -17.72 -36.21
N PRO A 6 1.11 -16.52 -36.80
CA PRO A 6 1.57 -16.24 -38.16
C PRO A 6 3.10 -16.39 -38.29
N ARG A 7 3.59 -16.93 -39.41
CA ARG A 7 5.03 -17.15 -39.65
C ARG A 7 5.87 -15.87 -39.47
N SER A 8 5.36 -14.74 -39.90
CA SER A 8 6.01 -13.43 -39.75
C SER A 8 6.24 -13.01 -38.30
N ARG A 9 5.37 -13.42 -37.37
CA ARG A 9 5.48 -13.11 -35.93
C ARG A 9 6.19 -14.18 -35.11
N SER A 10 6.46 -15.35 -35.70
CA SER A 10 7.05 -16.46 -34.95
C SER A 10 8.44 -16.14 -34.43
N TYR A 11 9.25 -15.38 -35.17
CA TYR A 11 10.59 -14.98 -34.74
C TYR A 11 10.54 -14.01 -33.56
N ASP A 12 9.69 -13.01 -33.60
CA ASP A 12 9.53 -12.01 -32.50
C ASP A 12 9.06 -12.68 -31.21
N ILE A 13 8.11 -13.60 -31.33
CA ILE A 13 7.61 -14.37 -30.18
C ILE A 13 8.69 -15.28 -29.62
N LEU A 14 9.42 -16.02 -30.46
CA LEU A 14 10.50 -16.89 -30.02
C LEU A 14 11.64 -16.10 -29.38
N GLN A 15 11.96 -14.93 -29.91
CA GLN A 15 12.95 -14.03 -29.30
C GLN A 15 12.47 -13.53 -27.94
N SER A 16 11.22 -13.05 -27.83
CA SER A 16 10.64 -12.64 -26.56
C SER A 16 10.62 -13.79 -25.52
N LEU A 17 10.35 -15.03 -25.96
CA LEU A 17 10.41 -16.19 -25.09
C LEU A 17 11.84 -16.53 -24.67
N ALA A 18 12.84 -16.29 -25.53
CA ALA A 18 14.25 -16.45 -25.20
C ALA A 18 14.70 -15.40 -24.17
N GLU A 19 14.31 -14.16 -24.35
CA GLU A 19 14.59 -13.06 -23.39
C GLU A 19 13.96 -13.32 -22.01
N LYS A 20 12.79 -13.96 -21.98
CA LYS A 20 12.10 -14.38 -20.75
C LYS A 20 12.63 -15.68 -20.14
N GLY A 21 13.56 -16.35 -20.83
CA GLY A 21 14.18 -17.59 -20.33
C GLY A 21 13.38 -18.88 -20.55
N PHE A 22 12.36 -18.88 -21.42
CA PHE A 22 11.55 -20.06 -21.71
C PHE A 22 12.12 -20.92 -22.85
N VAL A 23 12.94 -20.33 -23.71
CA VAL A 23 13.62 -21.03 -24.80
C VAL A 23 15.08 -20.59 -24.91
N ILE A 24 15.93 -21.44 -25.47
CA ILE A 24 17.33 -21.14 -25.81
C ILE A 24 17.45 -21.08 -27.32
N ALA A 25 17.98 -19.97 -27.83
CA ALA A 25 18.37 -19.86 -29.24
C ALA A 25 19.72 -20.56 -29.44
N GLN A 26 19.75 -21.62 -30.23
CA GLN A 26 20.99 -22.29 -30.64
C GLN A 26 21.51 -21.68 -31.93
N PRO A 27 22.78 -21.20 -31.97
CA PRO A 27 23.40 -20.69 -33.17
C PRO A 27 23.63 -21.82 -34.17
N ALA A 28 22.64 -22.08 -35.00
CA ALA A 28 22.69 -23.04 -36.08
C ALA A 28 22.22 -22.37 -37.40
N LYS A 29 22.55 -22.97 -38.53
CA LYS A 29 21.98 -22.53 -39.83
C LYS A 29 21.06 -23.63 -40.35
N PRO A 30 19.72 -23.46 -40.31
CA PRO A 30 18.96 -22.31 -39.80
C PRO A 30 18.96 -22.22 -38.23
N LEU A 31 18.67 -21.03 -37.68
CA LEU A 31 18.57 -20.78 -36.24
C LEU A 31 17.52 -21.73 -35.61
N ARG A 32 17.88 -22.39 -34.52
CA ARG A 32 16.99 -23.31 -33.79
C ARG A 32 16.68 -22.77 -32.41
N TYR A 33 15.45 -22.96 -31.97
CA TYR A 33 14.99 -22.63 -30.62
C TYR A 33 14.65 -23.94 -29.90
N VAL A 34 15.17 -24.10 -28.69
CA VAL A 34 14.95 -25.29 -27.86
C VAL A 34 14.20 -24.82 -26.61
N ALA A 35 13.06 -25.47 -26.33
CA ALA A 35 12.31 -25.20 -25.11
C ALA A 35 13.07 -25.70 -23.89
N ILE A 36 13.03 -24.95 -22.82
CA ILE A 36 13.60 -25.31 -21.52
C ILE A 36 12.54 -26.11 -20.75
N PRO A 37 12.93 -27.12 -19.94
CA PRO A 37 11.99 -27.82 -19.08
C PRO A 37 11.17 -26.86 -18.22
N PRO A 38 9.84 -27.04 -18.05
CA PRO A 38 8.98 -26.06 -17.40
C PRO A 38 9.43 -25.65 -16.00
N GLY A 39 9.92 -26.58 -15.18
CA GLY A 39 10.45 -26.28 -13.85
C GLY A 39 11.67 -25.36 -13.89
N GLU A 40 12.62 -25.62 -14.79
CA GLU A 40 13.81 -24.78 -14.96
C GLU A 40 13.45 -23.40 -15.53
N ALA A 41 12.46 -23.34 -16.44
CA ALA A 41 11.99 -22.07 -16.98
C ALA A 41 11.37 -21.17 -15.91
N LEU A 42 10.61 -21.75 -14.96
CA LEU A 42 10.03 -21.02 -13.83
C LEU A 42 11.11 -20.49 -12.87
N GLU A 43 12.12 -21.29 -12.57
CA GLU A 43 13.25 -20.85 -11.72
C GLU A 43 14.04 -19.73 -12.38
N ARG A 44 14.27 -19.80 -13.70
CA ARG A 44 14.95 -18.73 -14.45
C ARG A 44 14.11 -17.45 -14.48
N ALA A 45 12.80 -17.56 -14.68
CA ALA A 45 11.90 -16.41 -14.67
C ALA A 45 11.86 -15.73 -13.28
N LYS A 46 11.80 -16.55 -12.20
CA LYS A 46 11.88 -16.06 -10.83
C LYS A 46 13.18 -15.30 -10.57
N LYS A 47 14.32 -15.91 -10.90
CA LYS A 47 15.64 -15.30 -10.71
C LYS A 47 15.76 -13.97 -11.47
N LYS A 48 15.26 -13.91 -12.71
CA LYS A 48 15.26 -12.69 -13.51
C LYS A 48 14.42 -11.59 -12.86
N LEU A 49 13.22 -11.91 -12.35
CA LEU A 49 12.38 -10.95 -11.63
C LEU A 49 13.07 -10.40 -10.37
N GLU A 50 13.77 -11.25 -9.64
CA GLU A 50 14.53 -10.85 -8.44
C GLU A 50 15.70 -9.91 -8.82
N GLU A 51 16.40 -10.19 -9.92
CA GLU A 51 17.48 -9.34 -10.45
C GLU A 51 16.93 -7.98 -10.94
N ASP A 52 15.87 -7.98 -11.72
CA ASP A 52 15.23 -6.76 -12.24
C ASP A 52 14.68 -5.89 -11.09
N MET A 53 14.11 -6.52 -10.07
CA MET A 53 13.65 -5.84 -8.87
C MET A 53 14.82 -5.20 -8.13
N LYS A 54 15.93 -5.92 -7.94
CA LYS A 54 17.14 -5.40 -7.28
C LYS A 54 17.71 -4.18 -7.99
N ILE A 55 17.81 -4.24 -9.33
CA ILE A 55 18.27 -3.12 -10.15
C ILE A 55 17.33 -1.92 -10.00
N THR A 56 16.03 -2.16 -10.03
CA THR A 56 15.02 -1.10 -9.88
C THR A 56 15.09 -0.44 -8.50
N VAL A 57 15.20 -1.21 -7.43
CA VAL A 57 15.38 -0.70 -6.06
C VAL A 57 16.65 0.14 -5.95
N GLN A 58 17.77 -0.36 -6.48
CA GLN A 58 19.03 0.38 -6.46
C GLN A 58 18.91 1.74 -7.17
N ARG A 59 18.28 1.80 -8.34
CA ARG A 59 18.03 3.07 -9.07
C ARG A 59 17.17 4.04 -8.26
N ILE A 60 16.16 3.55 -7.55
CA ILE A 60 15.33 4.38 -6.68
C ILE A 60 16.15 4.93 -5.51
N ASP A 61 17.02 4.13 -4.90
CA ASP A 61 17.87 4.56 -3.80
C ASP A 61 18.93 5.58 -4.26
N GLU A 62 19.49 5.41 -5.44
CA GLU A 62 20.37 6.39 -6.07
C GLU A 62 19.64 7.71 -6.34
N LEU A 63 18.40 7.66 -6.85
CA LEU A 63 17.57 8.85 -7.06
C LEU A 63 17.29 9.60 -5.75
N LYS A 64 17.00 8.91 -4.64
CA LYS A 64 16.76 9.53 -3.33
C LYS A 64 17.93 10.39 -2.85
N THR A 65 19.16 10.01 -3.18
CA THR A 65 20.38 10.73 -2.77
C THR A 65 20.86 11.74 -3.82
N SER A 66 20.23 11.81 -4.98
CA SER A 66 20.62 12.66 -6.10
C SER A 66 20.39 14.15 -5.83
N SER A 67 21.13 15.00 -6.55
CA SER A 67 20.92 16.47 -6.55
C SER A 67 19.53 16.85 -7.04
N VAL A 68 19.00 16.11 -8.02
CA VAL A 68 17.66 16.31 -8.57
C VAL A 68 16.59 16.15 -7.47
N MET A 69 16.74 15.15 -6.59
CA MET A 69 15.79 14.96 -5.50
C MET A 69 15.87 16.09 -4.46
N LYS A 70 17.07 16.64 -4.23
CA LYS A 70 17.23 17.82 -3.37
C LYS A 70 16.57 19.07 -3.97
N GLU A 71 16.72 19.29 -5.27
CA GLU A 71 16.06 20.39 -5.99
C GLU A 71 14.54 20.23 -5.98
N LEU A 72 14.01 19.03 -6.26
CA LEU A 72 12.58 18.73 -6.19
C LEU A 72 12.03 18.97 -4.77
N SER A 73 12.76 18.56 -3.75
CA SER A 73 12.37 18.80 -2.35
C SER A 73 12.35 20.30 -2.02
N SER A 74 13.32 21.06 -2.55
CA SER A 74 13.35 22.51 -2.38
C SER A 74 12.18 23.19 -3.08
N VAL A 75 11.89 22.81 -4.33
CA VAL A 75 10.73 23.32 -5.08
C VAL A 75 9.43 22.98 -4.38
N HIS A 76 9.29 21.75 -3.90
CA HIS A 76 8.13 21.31 -3.14
C HIS A 76 7.95 22.13 -1.85
N SER A 77 9.02 22.36 -1.09
CA SER A 77 8.96 23.15 0.15
C SER A 77 8.70 24.63 -0.10
N THR A 78 9.20 25.19 -1.22
CA THR A 78 9.02 26.61 -1.57
C THR A 78 7.66 26.85 -2.24
N GLY A 79 7.12 25.87 -2.97
CA GLY A 79 5.82 25.95 -3.65
C GLY A 79 4.60 25.84 -2.73
N MET A 80 4.79 25.46 -1.47
CA MET A 80 3.70 25.22 -0.51
C MET A 80 3.04 26.47 0.10
N SER A 81 3.27 27.66 -0.44
CA SER A 81 2.65 28.89 0.09
C SER A 81 1.20 29.15 -0.36
N MET A 82 0.68 28.39 -1.32
CA MET A 82 -0.74 28.39 -1.69
C MET A 82 -1.25 26.95 -1.69
N ILE A 83 -1.80 26.51 -0.57
CA ILE A 83 -2.52 25.24 -0.50
C ILE A 83 -3.80 25.40 -1.32
N THR A 84 -3.88 24.76 -2.49
CA THR A 84 -5.11 24.71 -3.26
C THR A 84 -6.08 23.70 -2.63
N PRO A 85 -7.41 23.89 -2.77
CA PRO A 85 -8.38 22.92 -2.28
C PRO A 85 -8.13 21.49 -2.77
N GLU A 86 -7.56 21.34 -3.98
CA GLU A 86 -7.20 20.04 -4.57
C GLU A 86 -6.03 19.36 -3.83
N GLU A 87 -5.13 20.14 -3.22
CA GLU A 87 -4.03 19.60 -2.41
C GLU A 87 -4.47 19.21 -1.00
N MET A 88 -5.64 19.67 -0.57
CA MET A 88 -6.21 19.34 0.74
C MET A 88 -7.11 18.12 0.73
N VAL A 89 -7.46 17.62 -0.44
CA VAL A 89 -8.50 16.58 -0.60
C VAL A 89 -8.11 15.64 -1.73
N GLY A 90 -8.25 14.35 -1.52
CA GLY A 90 -7.95 13.35 -2.53
C GLY A 90 -8.87 12.13 -2.45
N ALA A 91 -9.16 11.54 -3.62
CA ALA A 91 -9.78 10.24 -3.72
C ALA A 91 -8.69 9.18 -3.94
N LEU A 92 -8.66 8.18 -3.07
CA LEU A 92 -7.72 7.06 -3.12
C LEU A 92 -8.43 5.86 -3.73
N LYS A 93 -7.91 5.30 -4.81
CA LYS A 93 -8.47 4.12 -5.46
C LYS A 93 -7.49 2.95 -5.41
N GLY A 94 -7.96 1.85 -4.88
CA GLY A 94 -7.19 0.63 -4.66
C GLY A 94 -6.58 0.53 -3.26
N LYS A 95 -6.65 -0.67 -2.69
CA LYS A 95 -6.19 -0.98 -1.33
C LYS A 95 -4.74 -0.52 -1.08
N ALA A 96 -3.86 -0.69 -2.06
CA ALA A 96 -2.46 -0.30 -1.94
C ALA A 96 -2.28 1.21 -1.68
N LEU A 97 -3.02 2.08 -2.40
CA LEU A 97 -2.95 3.52 -2.19
C LEU A 97 -3.55 3.94 -0.85
N VAL A 98 -4.67 3.34 -0.44
CA VAL A 98 -5.28 3.60 0.87
C VAL A 98 -4.31 3.23 2.00
N THR A 99 -3.72 2.03 1.94
CA THR A 99 -2.71 1.56 2.89
C THR A 99 -1.48 2.47 2.91
N GLN A 100 -0.97 2.86 1.76
CA GLN A 100 0.19 3.75 1.67
C GLN A 100 -0.10 5.12 2.30
N GLN A 101 -1.26 5.71 2.04
CA GLN A 101 -1.65 6.99 2.61
C GLN A 101 -1.80 6.92 4.13
N MET A 102 -2.48 5.89 4.64
CA MET A 102 -2.61 5.67 6.09
C MET A 102 -1.23 5.51 6.74
N GLY A 103 -0.34 4.70 6.14
CA GLY A 103 1.04 4.54 6.63
C GLY A 103 1.83 5.86 6.65
N SER A 104 1.67 6.71 5.63
CA SER A 104 2.26 8.05 5.61
C SER A 104 1.76 8.91 6.76
N MET A 105 0.44 8.95 6.99
CA MET A 105 -0.17 9.70 8.10
C MET A 105 0.32 9.21 9.47
N PHE A 106 0.44 7.88 9.68
CA PHE A 106 0.93 7.32 10.95
C PHE A 106 2.42 7.64 11.19
N LYS A 107 3.23 7.68 10.14
CA LYS A 107 4.65 8.06 10.22
C LYS A 107 4.84 9.52 10.59
N THR A 108 3.97 10.41 10.13
CA THR A 108 4.06 11.86 10.38
C THR A 108 3.32 12.29 11.65
N ALA A 109 2.56 11.40 12.27
CA ALA A 109 1.84 11.66 13.52
C ALA A 109 2.76 12.12 14.65
N ASN A 110 2.35 13.19 15.37
CA ASN A 110 3.12 13.77 16.47
C ASN A 110 2.36 13.76 17.81
N LYS A 111 1.03 13.70 17.82
CA LYS A 111 0.22 13.79 19.03
C LYS A 111 -0.71 12.61 19.21
N LYS A 112 -1.55 12.36 18.21
CA LYS A 112 -2.68 11.44 18.39
C LYS A 112 -3.08 10.78 17.06
N ILE A 113 -3.35 9.48 17.12
CA ILE A 113 -3.95 8.69 16.04
C ILE A 113 -5.27 8.13 16.59
N ASN A 114 -6.39 8.47 15.94
CA ASN A 114 -7.70 7.90 16.27
C ASN A 114 -8.20 7.10 15.07
N ILE A 115 -8.64 5.89 15.33
CA ILE A 115 -9.13 4.98 14.32
C ILE A 115 -10.49 4.43 14.75
N ILE A 116 -11.45 4.44 13.83
CA ILE A 116 -12.72 3.73 14.00
C ILE A 116 -12.81 2.71 12.87
N THR A 117 -13.06 1.44 13.20
CA THR A 117 -13.03 0.38 12.21
C THR A 117 -13.89 -0.82 12.63
N THR A 118 -14.03 -1.79 11.72
CA THR A 118 -14.61 -3.12 11.99
C THR A 118 -13.55 -4.09 12.49
N GLY A 119 -13.95 -5.29 12.93
CA GLY A 119 -12.99 -6.34 13.29
C GLY A 119 -12.05 -6.72 12.16
N ASP A 120 -12.58 -6.88 10.93
CA ASP A 120 -11.78 -7.17 9.74
C ASP A 120 -10.83 -6.01 9.41
N GLY A 121 -11.31 -4.76 9.58
CA GLY A 121 -10.47 -3.58 9.37
C GLY A 121 -9.37 -3.44 10.43
N LEU A 122 -9.59 -3.88 11.66
CA LEU A 122 -8.54 -3.94 12.69
C LEU A 122 -7.44 -4.94 12.32
N ASN A 123 -7.81 -6.12 11.82
CA ASN A 123 -6.84 -7.11 11.34
C ASN A 123 -6.00 -6.55 10.19
N ASP A 124 -6.64 -5.89 9.22
CA ASP A 124 -5.96 -5.23 8.10
C ASP A 124 -4.97 -4.14 8.58
N ILE A 125 -5.37 -3.33 9.55
CA ILE A 125 -4.50 -2.31 10.16
C ILE A 125 -3.33 -2.98 10.89
N PHE A 126 -3.57 -4.03 11.63
CA PHE A 126 -2.54 -4.76 12.34
C PHE A 126 -1.52 -5.39 11.36
N GLU A 127 -1.97 -6.04 10.30
CA GLU A 127 -1.10 -6.66 9.30
C GLU A 127 -0.24 -5.63 8.55
N ASN A 128 -0.82 -4.51 8.16
CA ASN A 128 -0.16 -3.55 7.26
C ASN A 128 0.54 -2.39 7.98
N HIS A 129 0.11 -2.04 9.21
CA HIS A 129 0.57 -0.82 9.91
C HIS A 129 1.13 -1.06 11.31
N TYR A 130 1.31 -2.31 11.72
CA TYR A 130 1.86 -2.65 13.05
C TYR A 130 3.16 -1.87 13.36
N ASN A 131 4.11 -1.89 12.43
CA ASN A 131 5.39 -1.22 12.61
C ASN A 131 5.27 0.32 12.63
N ASP A 132 4.34 0.89 11.88
CA ASP A 132 4.12 2.33 11.84
C ASP A 132 3.46 2.81 13.15
N ILE A 133 2.49 2.05 13.67
CA ILE A 133 1.84 2.30 14.95
C ILE A 133 2.85 2.15 16.09
N LYS A 134 3.65 1.09 16.10
CA LYS A 134 4.68 0.88 17.11
C LYS A 134 5.66 2.05 17.17
N LYS A 135 6.21 2.45 16.03
CA LYS A 135 7.11 3.61 15.94
C LYS A 135 6.43 4.92 16.36
N ALA A 136 5.14 5.10 16.06
CA ALA A 136 4.40 6.27 16.52
C ALA A 136 4.27 6.27 18.05
N THR A 137 3.93 5.15 18.66
CA THR A 137 3.84 5.01 20.13
C THR A 137 5.20 5.23 20.80
N GLU A 138 6.29 4.71 20.23
CA GLU A 138 7.67 4.95 20.71
C GLU A 138 8.04 6.45 20.66
N ARG A 139 7.45 7.23 19.76
CA ARG A 139 7.59 8.70 19.72
C ARG A 139 6.68 9.44 20.71
N GLY A 140 5.85 8.72 21.49
CA GLY A 140 4.90 9.29 22.43
C GLY A 140 3.55 9.67 21.84
N VAL A 141 3.22 9.22 20.62
CA VAL A 141 1.92 9.43 20.00
C VAL A 141 0.89 8.54 20.67
N ARG A 142 -0.23 9.12 21.08
CA ARG A 142 -1.36 8.36 21.64
C ARG A 142 -2.18 7.72 20.52
N VAL A 143 -2.34 6.40 20.57
CA VAL A 143 -3.14 5.66 19.59
C VAL A 143 -4.41 5.16 20.24
N GLN A 144 -5.56 5.51 19.68
CA GLN A 144 -6.88 5.08 20.14
C GLN A 144 -7.63 4.42 18.99
N ILE A 145 -8.16 3.25 19.23
CA ILE A 145 -8.88 2.46 18.21
C ILE A 145 -10.24 2.06 18.75
N ALA A 146 -11.29 2.45 18.07
CA ALA A 146 -12.65 2.03 18.33
C ALA A 146 -13.07 0.96 17.31
N VAL A 147 -13.46 -0.22 17.78
CA VAL A 147 -13.81 -1.36 16.93
C VAL A 147 -15.30 -1.66 17.05
N SER A 148 -16.03 -1.59 15.93
CA SER A 148 -17.44 -2.00 15.89
C SER A 148 -17.52 -3.50 15.59
N GLY A 149 -18.23 -4.23 16.46
CA GLY A 149 -18.47 -5.67 16.30
C GLY A 149 -18.73 -6.37 17.64
N SER A 150 -19.26 -7.59 17.56
CA SER A 150 -19.55 -8.42 18.74
C SER A 150 -18.42 -9.41 19.07
N GLU A 151 -17.42 -9.55 18.26
CA GLU A 151 -16.36 -10.53 18.45
C GLU A 151 -15.26 -9.98 19.37
N LYS A 152 -15.33 -10.40 20.61
CA LYS A 152 -14.38 -10.06 21.69
C LYS A 152 -12.95 -10.58 21.49
N SER A 153 -12.62 -11.20 20.37
CA SER A 153 -11.39 -11.98 20.25
C SER A 153 -10.71 -11.95 18.89
N SER A 154 -10.46 -10.78 18.34
CA SER A 154 -9.43 -10.78 17.31
C SER A 154 -8.07 -10.82 18.03
N ASP A 155 -7.17 -11.68 17.58
CA ASP A 155 -5.80 -11.74 18.10
C ASP A 155 -5.10 -10.38 17.99
N ALA A 156 -5.52 -9.55 17.03
CA ALA A 156 -5.07 -8.17 16.85
C ALA A 156 -5.43 -7.27 18.06
N VAL A 157 -6.65 -7.39 18.62
CA VAL A 157 -7.04 -6.63 19.84
C VAL A 157 -6.13 -7.00 20.99
N LYS A 158 -5.96 -8.31 21.22
CA LYS A 158 -5.09 -8.82 22.29
C LYS A 158 -3.64 -8.39 22.09
N ALA A 159 -3.13 -8.43 20.87
CA ALA A 159 -1.77 -8.05 20.58
C ALA A 159 -1.53 -6.55 20.79
N LEU A 160 -2.44 -5.68 20.38
CA LEU A 160 -2.32 -4.24 20.58
C LEU A 160 -2.44 -3.84 22.05
N ASP A 161 -3.35 -4.48 22.79
CA ASP A 161 -3.58 -4.22 24.22
C ASP A 161 -2.40 -4.75 25.08
N ASN A 162 -1.99 -6.00 24.87
CA ASN A 162 -0.87 -6.62 25.59
C ASN A 162 0.47 -5.91 25.38
N LEU A 163 0.66 -5.27 24.23
CA LEU A 163 1.88 -4.53 23.91
C LEU A 163 1.79 -3.04 24.28
N ASN A 164 0.69 -2.60 24.88
CA ASN A 164 0.42 -1.17 25.16
C ASN A 164 0.61 -0.25 23.93
N LEU A 165 0.33 -0.76 22.74
CA LEU A 165 0.52 0.00 21.49
C LEU A 165 -0.67 0.90 21.16
N ALA A 166 -1.88 0.55 21.63
CA ALA A 166 -3.08 1.32 21.40
C ALA A 166 -4.12 1.09 22.50
N GLU A 167 -4.90 2.12 22.81
CA GLU A 167 -6.10 2.01 23.62
C GLU A 167 -7.24 1.51 22.73
N VAL A 168 -7.66 0.26 22.88
CA VAL A 168 -8.71 -0.34 22.06
C VAL A 168 -10.04 -0.33 22.81
N ARG A 169 -11.08 0.22 22.19
CA ARG A 169 -12.46 0.22 22.72
C ARG A 169 -13.40 -0.51 21.78
N MET A 170 -14.22 -1.39 22.34
CA MET A 170 -15.27 -2.07 21.58
C MET A 170 -16.54 -1.23 21.56
N LEU A 171 -17.05 -0.97 20.36
CA LEU A 171 -18.32 -0.28 20.16
C LEU A 171 -19.46 -1.30 19.98
N ASN A 172 -20.63 -0.98 20.50
CA ASN A 172 -21.82 -1.76 20.24
C ASN A 172 -22.30 -1.52 18.80
N ALA A 173 -22.20 -2.52 17.94
CA ALA A 173 -22.56 -2.41 16.52
C ALA A 173 -24.05 -2.05 16.29
N LYS A 174 -24.94 -2.25 17.27
CA LYS A 174 -26.35 -1.86 17.21
C LYS A 174 -26.56 -0.37 17.46
N GLU A 175 -25.67 0.24 18.24
CA GLU A 175 -25.75 1.66 18.61
C GLU A 175 -24.94 2.53 17.67
N VAL A 176 -23.76 2.03 17.23
CA VAL A 176 -22.84 2.72 16.33
C VAL A 176 -22.50 1.78 15.18
N PRO A 177 -23.30 1.78 14.09
CA PRO A 177 -23.01 0.97 12.92
C PRO A 177 -21.81 1.58 12.17
N VAL A 178 -20.67 0.91 12.22
CA VAL A 178 -19.46 1.27 11.45
C VAL A 178 -19.30 0.30 10.30
N ALA A 179 -19.24 0.81 9.09
CA ALA A 179 -19.15 -0.01 7.87
C ALA A 179 -17.78 -0.01 7.20
N GLY A 180 -16.81 0.76 7.71
CA GLY A 180 -15.52 0.92 7.04
C GLY A 180 -14.39 1.36 7.96
N ARG A 181 -13.32 1.84 7.35
CA ARG A 181 -12.15 2.42 8.05
C ARG A 181 -12.29 3.94 8.11
N PHE A 182 -12.04 4.47 9.26
CA PHE A 182 -11.96 5.91 9.49
C PHE A 182 -10.74 6.18 10.36
N ALA A 183 -9.85 7.04 9.93
CA ALA A 183 -8.67 7.40 10.68
C ALA A 183 -8.47 8.93 10.68
N VAL A 184 -8.18 9.48 11.85
CA VAL A 184 -7.81 10.89 12.04
C VAL A 184 -6.47 10.97 12.73
N VAL A 185 -5.56 11.77 12.18
CA VAL A 185 -4.23 11.99 12.73
C VAL A 185 -4.07 13.44 13.13
N ASP A 186 -3.67 13.66 14.38
CA ASP A 186 -3.39 14.96 15.00
C ASP A 186 -4.55 15.98 14.92
N GLY A 187 -5.76 15.55 14.55
CA GLY A 187 -6.88 16.44 14.25
C GLY A 187 -6.68 17.29 12.98
N LYS A 188 -5.76 16.87 12.09
CA LYS A 188 -5.36 17.62 10.89
C LYS A 188 -5.60 16.88 9.59
N GLU A 189 -5.41 15.57 9.62
CA GLU A 189 -5.58 14.71 8.47
C GLU A 189 -6.59 13.62 8.77
N LEU A 190 -7.42 13.28 7.78
CA LEU A 190 -8.39 12.20 7.88
C LEU A 190 -8.35 11.31 6.63
N VAL A 191 -8.62 10.03 6.83
CA VAL A 191 -8.98 9.07 5.79
C VAL A 191 -10.31 8.43 6.13
N PHE A 192 -11.19 8.35 5.17
CA PHE A 192 -12.51 7.77 5.31
C PHE A 192 -12.79 6.81 4.16
N SER A 193 -13.06 5.53 4.48
CA SER A 193 -13.41 4.52 3.47
C SER A 193 -14.79 4.79 2.87
N LEU A 194 -14.86 4.75 1.54
CA LEU A 194 -16.10 4.88 0.76
C LEU A 194 -16.68 3.50 0.39
N THR A 195 -15.94 2.43 0.64
CA THR A 195 -16.30 1.05 0.31
C THR A 195 -16.18 0.15 1.51
N ASP A 196 -16.93 -0.96 1.50
CA ASP A 196 -16.82 -2.02 2.49
C ASP A 196 -15.49 -2.77 2.32
N MET A 197 -14.97 -3.35 3.41
CA MET A 197 -13.75 -4.18 3.45
C MET A 197 -13.83 -5.44 2.58
N LYS A 198 -15.05 -5.84 2.16
CA LYS A 198 -15.28 -7.03 1.33
C LYS A 198 -15.11 -6.81 -0.17
N VAL A 199 -14.93 -5.57 -0.60
CA VAL A 199 -14.69 -5.27 -2.01
C VAL A 199 -13.34 -5.77 -2.48
N HIS A 200 -13.24 -6.05 -3.78
CA HIS A 200 -11.98 -6.45 -4.39
C HIS A 200 -10.92 -5.34 -4.22
N ASN A 201 -9.66 -5.71 -3.99
CA ASN A 201 -8.57 -4.78 -3.68
C ASN A 201 -8.41 -3.61 -4.67
N THR A 202 -8.74 -3.81 -5.95
CA THR A 202 -8.68 -2.76 -6.98
C THR A 202 -9.87 -1.79 -6.94
N GLN A 203 -10.94 -2.16 -6.23
CA GLN A 203 -12.17 -1.37 -6.11
C GLN A 203 -12.30 -0.70 -4.74
N ASP A 204 -11.36 -0.96 -3.83
CA ASP A 204 -11.31 -0.26 -2.55
C ASP A 204 -11.13 1.24 -2.79
N MET A 205 -11.94 2.06 -2.15
CA MET A 205 -11.94 3.51 -2.32
C MET A 205 -11.99 4.20 -0.97
N ALA A 206 -11.18 5.23 -0.83
CA ALA A 206 -11.21 6.09 0.34
C ALA A 206 -11.10 7.57 -0.07
N PHE A 207 -11.66 8.41 0.74
CA PHE A 207 -11.46 9.86 0.71
C PHE A 207 -10.37 10.22 1.71
N TRP A 208 -9.46 11.07 1.31
CA TRP A 208 -8.43 11.64 2.17
C TRP A 208 -8.56 13.17 2.19
N SER A 209 -8.36 13.77 3.35
CA SER A 209 -8.30 15.22 3.49
C SER A 209 -7.25 15.64 4.51
N LYS A 210 -6.56 16.73 4.19
CA LYS A 210 -5.66 17.43 5.10
C LYS A 210 -6.30 18.77 5.48
N SER A 211 -7.30 18.71 6.36
CA SER A 211 -8.08 19.84 6.82
C SER A 211 -8.35 19.72 8.32
N GLU A 212 -7.83 20.66 9.11
CA GLU A 212 -8.10 20.72 10.56
C GLU A 212 -9.61 20.84 10.84
N HIS A 213 -10.31 21.59 10.02
CA HIS A 213 -11.76 21.76 10.17
C HIS A 213 -12.53 20.48 9.91
N ALA A 214 -12.19 19.77 8.83
CA ALA A 214 -12.82 18.48 8.49
C ALA A 214 -12.46 17.40 9.53
N ALA A 215 -11.22 17.33 9.96
CA ALA A 215 -10.76 16.38 10.96
C ALA A 215 -11.33 16.66 12.36
N GLY A 216 -11.49 17.93 12.74
CA GLY A 216 -12.07 18.34 14.02
C GLY A 216 -13.54 17.98 14.16
N ASN A 217 -14.36 18.29 13.16
CA ASN A 217 -15.81 18.01 13.17
C ASN A 217 -16.18 16.53 13.28
N VAL A 218 -15.25 15.65 13.02
CA VAL A 218 -15.48 14.19 13.09
C VAL A 218 -15.02 13.62 14.44
N MET A 219 -14.29 14.40 15.24
CA MET A 219 -13.75 14.01 16.53
C MET A 219 -14.66 14.38 17.71
N GLU A 220 -15.67 15.19 17.48
CA GLU A 220 -16.74 15.53 18.43
C GLU A 220 -17.87 14.51 18.37
#